data_6235660bc1ac179073d09af42cbb344a
#
_entry.id   6235660bc1ac179073d09af42cbb344a
#
_cell.length_a   1.000
_cell.length_b   1.000
_cell.length_c   1.000
_cell.angle_alpha   90.00
_cell.angle_beta   90.00
_cell.angle_gamma   90.00
#
_symmetry.space_group_name_H-M   'P 1'
#
loop_
_entity.id
_entity.type
_entity.pdbx_description
1 polymer ?
#
loop_
_entity_poly.entity_id
_entity_poly.type
_entity_poly.pdbx_seq_one_letter_code
_entity_poly.pdbx_strand_id
1 'polypeptide(L)'
;MKKILGIDLGTNSLGWALVASENAIIDGGVIIFPRGNNVDAKNGKESSFSQQRTVYRGARRRLYRRKLRRRRLLDLAARYFNLSENAIFSDSSPLTLYRLRAEALHRNLTAGELFRVCLYFAKKRGFLSNRKEAMRETTKEQGVVLKGISELEKKMHEAGAPTLGAFYYQLICDHYAG
;
A
#
# COMPACT_ATOMS: atom_id res chain seq x y z
N MET A 1 3.86 -12.64 60.38
CA MET A 1 4.37 -13.62 59.38
C MET A 1 4.63 -12.95 58.05
N LYS A 2 5.80 -13.11 57.48
CA LYS A 2 6.16 -12.51 56.18
C LYS A 2 5.61 -13.42 55.09
N LYS A 3 4.89 -12.86 54.10
CA LYS A 3 4.35 -13.60 52.96
C LYS A 3 5.13 -13.17 51.71
N ILE A 4 5.44 -14.13 50.84
CA ILE A 4 6.17 -13.93 49.59
C ILE A 4 5.26 -14.37 48.45
N LEU A 5 5.04 -13.50 47.48
CA LEU A 5 4.32 -13.82 46.23
C LEU A 5 5.38 -14.08 45.14
N GLY A 6 5.44 -15.31 44.67
CA GLY A 6 6.22 -15.70 43.49
C GLY A 6 5.34 -15.62 42.25
N ILE A 7 5.88 -15.09 41.14
CA ILE A 7 5.20 -15.00 39.86
C ILE A 7 6.12 -15.54 38.78
N ASP A 8 5.60 -16.46 37.97
CA ASP A 8 6.28 -17.02 36.78
C ASP A 8 5.52 -16.59 35.51
N LEU A 9 6.21 -15.89 34.63
CA LEU A 9 5.65 -15.31 33.40
C LEU A 9 6.04 -16.17 32.19
N GLY A 10 5.12 -17.03 31.76
CA GLY A 10 5.24 -17.81 30.54
C GLY A 10 4.71 -17.06 29.31
N THR A 11 4.90 -17.63 28.12
CA THR A 11 4.43 -17.07 26.85
C THR A 11 2.91 -17.11 26.66
N ASN A 12 2.23 -18.00 27.38
CA ASN A 12 0.77 -18.21 27.33
C ASN A 12 0.18 -18.58 28.71
N SER A 13 0.95 -18.39 29.77
CA SER A 13 0.51 -18.67 31.14
C SER A 13 1.16 -17.72 32.12
N LEU A 14 0.49 -17.47 33.23
CA LEU A 14 0.99 -16.79 34.41
C LEU A 14 0.83 -17.75 35.58
N GLY A 15 1.96 -18.28 36.10
CA GLY A 15 2.00 -19.02 37.34
C GLY A 15 2.18 -18.06 38.52
N TRP A 16 1.52 -18.32 39.64
CA TRP A 16 1.73 -17.59 40.89
C TRP A 16 1.64 -18.52 42.10
N ALA A 17 2.40 -18.22 43.12
CA ALA A 17 2.35 -18.89 44.41
C ALA A 17 2.55 -17.92 45.56
N LEU A 18 1.76 -18.04 46.58
CA LEU A 18 1.88 -17.33 47.85
C LEU A 18 2.46 -18.26 48.91
N VAL A 19 3.64 -17.91 49.41
CA VAL A 19 4.40 -18.75 50.36
C VAL A 19 4.54 -18.00 51.69
N ALA A 20 4.36 -18.72 52.79
CA ALA A 20 4.70 -18.23 54.13
C ALA A 20 6.21 -18.29 54.39
N SER A 21 6.69 -17.54 55.38
CA SER A 21 8.11 -17.50 55.76
C SER A 21 8.73 -18.83 56.16
N GLU A 22 7.94 -19.88 56.39
CA GLU A 22 8.30 -21.24 56.74
C GLU A 22 8.30 -22.21 55.54
N ASN A 23 8.37 -21.72 54.32
CA ASN A 23 8.28 -22.47 53.08
C ASN A 23 6.96 -23.24 52.85
N ALA A 24 5.91 -22.89 53.60
CA ALA A 24 4.58 -23.47 53.39
C ALA A 24 3.85 -22.69 52.28
N ILE A 25 3.37 -23.39 51.26
CA ILE A 25 2.53 -22.80 50.21
C ILE A 25 1.16 -22.52 50.82
N ILE A 26 0.74 -21.25 50.83
CA ILE A 26 -0.55 -20.81 51.32
C ILE A 26 -1.61 -21.00 50.23
N ASP A 27 -1.26 -20.57 49.01
CA ASP A 27 -2.12 -20.63 47.85
C ASP A 27 -1.30 -20.50 46.56
N GLY A 28 -1.83 -20.94 45.43
CA GLY A 28 -1.16 -20.85 44.14
C GLY A 28 -2.11 -21.22 43.01
N GLY A 29 -1.76 -20.76 41.82
CA GLY A 29 -2.57 -21.01 40.64
C GLY A 29 -1.86 -20.69 39.34
N VAL A 30 -2.51 -21.06 38.25
CA VAL A 30 -2.07 -20.77 36.90
C VAL A 30 -3.20 -20.15 36.11
N ILE A 31 -2.91 -19.01 35.47
CA ILE A 31 -3.84 -18.38 34.52
C ILE A 31 -3.31 -18.68 33.12
N ILE A 32 -4.11 -19.34 32.31
CA ILE A 32 -3.77 -19.64 30.92
C ILE A 32 -4.48 -18.66 30.00
N PHE A 33 -3.74 -18.05 29.09
CA PHE A 33 -4.26 -17.13 28.10
C PHE A 33 -3.76 -17.50 26.70
N PRO A 34 -4.50 -17.13 25.62
CA PRO A 34 -4.08 -17.43 24.25
C PRO A 34 -2.72 -16.83 23.94
N ARG A 35 -1.87 -17.60 23.23
CA ARG A 35 -0.61 -17.07 22.70
C ARG A 35 -0.83 -15.80 21.89
N GLY A 36 0.01 -14.79 22.08
CA GLY A 36 -0.02 -13.54 21.33
C GLY A 36 0.48 -13.67 19.88
N ASN A 37 0.76 -14.90 19.41
CA ASN A 37 1.32 -15.19 18.11
C ASN A 37 0.41 -16.12 17.30
N ASN A 38 0.30 -15.84 16.00
CA ASN A 38 -0.25 -16.75 15.01
C ASN A 38 0.86 -17.64 14.46
N VAL A 39 0.60 -18.93 14.36
CA VAL A 39 1.47 -19.90 13.69
C VAL A 39 0.88 -20.19 12.32
N ASP A 40 1.62 -19.93 11.25
CA ASP A 40 1.20 -20.29 9.90
C ASP A 40 1.21 -21.81 9.74
N ALA A 41 0.05 -22.39 9.41
CA ALA A 41 -0.13 -23.83 9.28
C ALA A 41 0.72 -24.48 8.17
N LYS A 42 1.19 -23.68 7.17
CA LYS A 42 1.94 -24.20 6.02
C LYS A 42 3.45 -24.27 6.26
N ASN A 43 4.01 -23.29 6.94
CA ASN A 43 5.46 -23.14 7.08
C ASN A 43 5.92 -23.00 8.55
N GLY A 44 5.02 -23.14 9.50
CA GLY A 44 5.34 -23.06 10.93
C GLY A 44 5.83 -21.70 11.41
N LYS A 45 5.81 -20.67 10.55
CA LYS A 45 6.33 -19.35 10.87
C LYS A 45 5.43 -18.63 11.88
N GLU A 46 6.00 -18.23 12.99
CA GLU A 46 5.30 -17.44 13.99
C GLU A 46 5.26 -15.95 13.59
N SER A 47 4.09 -15.35 13.72
CA SER A 47 3.87 -13.92 13.53
C SER A 47 3.03 -13.34 14.67
N SER A 48 3.42 -12.19 15.20
CA SER A 48 2.66 -11.55 16.26
C SER A 48 1.33 -10.98 15.74
N PHE A 49 0.27 -11.01 16.56
CA PHE A 49 -0.99 -10.32 16.24
C PHE A 49 -0.80 -8.82 16.02
N SER A 50 0.21 -8.21 16.65
CA SER A 50 0.59 -6.82 16.44
C SER A 50 1.04 -6.58 15.00
N GLN A 51 1.81 -7.49 14.41
CA GLN A 51 2.26 -7.41 13.02
C GLN A 51 1.07 -7.44 12.06
N GLN A 52 0.15 -8.38 12.25
CA GLN A 52 -1.07 -8.50 11.46
C GLN A 52 -1.94 -7.24 11.53
N ARG A 53 -2.18 -6.72 12.75
CA ARG A 53 -2.90 -5.46 12.95
C ARG A 53 -2.23 -4.28 12.27
N THR A 54 -0.90 -4.24 12.24
CA THR A 54 -0.13 -3.18 11.55
C THR A 54 -0.32 -3.25 10.04
N VAL A 55 -0.32 -4.45 9.45
CA VAL A 55 -0.61 -4.65 8.02
C VAL A 55 -2.02 -4.15 7.66
N TYR A 56 -3.04 -4.55 8.42
CA TYR A 56 -4.42 -4.11 8.18
C TYR A 56 -4.60 -2.59 8.39
N ARG A 57 -3.95 -2.02 9.40
CA ARG A 57 -3.93 -0.57 9.63
C ARG A 57 -3.29 0.16 8.46
N GLY A 58 -2.17 -0.34 7.94
CA GLY A 58 -1.50 0.17 6.76
C GLY A 58 -2.39 0.13 5.51
N ALA A 59 -3.10 -0.98 5.29
CA ALA A 59 -4.04 -1.13 4.19
C ALA A 59 -5.20 -0.11 4.28
N ARG A 60 -5.85 0.00 5.45
CA ARG A 60 -6.91 0.99 5.69
C ARG A 60 -6.44 2.42 5.44
N ARG A 61 -5.25 2.79 5.94
CA ARG A 61 -4.67 4.13 5.70
C ARG A 61 -4.42 4.41 4.23
N ARG A 62 -3.94 3.42 3.46
CA ARG A 62 -3.73 3.56 2.00
C ARG A 62 -5.05 3.79 1.27
N LEU A 63 -6.08 2.99 1.57
CA LEU A 63 -7.41 3.13 0.98
C LEU A 63 -8.06 4.48 1.33
N TYR A 64 -7.99 4.88 2.60
CA TYR A 64 -8.50 6.18 3.05
C TYR A 64 -7.83 7.35 2.32
N ARG A 65 -6.48 7.35 2.25
CA ARG A 65 -5.73 8.41 1.55
C ARG A 65 -6.06 8.45 0.05
N ARG A 66 -6.29 7.28 -0.58
CA ARG A 66 -6.70 7.20 -1.99
C ARG A 66 -8.10 7.81 -2.18
N LYS A 67 -9.06 7.45 -1.33
CA LYS A 67 -10.42 8.00 -1.34
C LYS A 67 -10.41 9.52 -1.12
N LEU A 68 -9.61 9.99 -0.15
CA LEU A 68 -9.49 11.42 0.15
C LEU A 68 -8.92 12.22 -1.03
N ARG A 69 -7.87 11.73 -1.70
CA ARG A 69 -7.31 12.41 -2.89
C ARG A 69 -8.32 12.47 -4.02
N ARG A 70 -9.02 11.37 -4.29
CA ARG A 70 -10.08 11.34 -5.30
C ARG A 70 -11.16 12.39 -5.00
N ARG A 71 -11.68 12.39 -3.78
CA ARG A 71 -12.70 13.32 -3.34
C ARG A 71 -12.24 14.78 -3.51
N ARG A 72 -11.04 15.11 -3.04
CA ARG A 72 -10.50 16.48 -3.18
C ARG A 72 -10.38 16.93 -4.64
N LEU A 73 -10.00 16.06 -5.56
CA LEU A 73 -9.94 16.40 -6.98
C LEU A 73 -11.33 16.60 -7.57
N LEU A 74 -12.32 15.80 -7.21
CA LEU A 74 -13.70 15.96 -7.64
C LEU A 74 -14.33 17.25 -7.07
N ASP A 75 -14.05 17.55 -5.80
CA ASP A 75 -14.50 18.80 -5.17
C ASP A 75 -13.90 20.03 -5.86
N LEU A 76 -12.63 19.97 -6.28
CA LEU A 76 -11.99 21.02 -7.08
C LEU A 76 -12.64 21.17 -8.46
N ALA A 77 -12.88 20.04 -9.16
CA ALA A 77 -13.52 20.04 -10.47
C ALA A 77 -14.92 20.66 -10.41
N ALA A 78 -15.70 20.29 -9.41
CA ALA A 78 -17.05 20.83 -9.23
C ALA A 78 -17.02 22.33 -8.87
N ARG A 79 -16.13 22.72 -7.94
CA ARG A 79 -16.09 24.09 -7.41
C ARG A 79 -15.58 25.14 -8.41
N TYR A 80 -14.53 24.83 -9.15
CA TYR A 80 -13.86 25.80 -10.00
C TYR A 80 -14.19 25.66 -11.48
N PHE A 81 -14.65 24.47 -11.92
CA PHE A 81 -14.91 24.19 -13.33
C PHE A 81 -16.32 23.74 -13.60
N ASN A 82 -17.18 23.70 -12.57
CA ASN A 82 -18.57 23.25 -12.66
C ASN A 82 -18.72 21.87 -13.35
N LEU A 83 -17.76 20.97 -13.09
CA LEU A 83 -17.70 19.64 -13.69
C LEU A 83 -18.25 18.59 -12.73
N SER A 84 -19.24 17.83 -13.17
CA SER A 84 -19.72 16.66 -12.44
C SER A 84 -18.80 15.45 -12.66
N GLU A 85 -18.85 14.47 -11.75
CA GLU A 85 -18.13 13.22 -11.89
C GLU A 85 -18.50 12.49 -13.18
N ASN A 86 -19.78 12.47 -13.55
CA ASN A 86 -20.27 11.84 -14.78
C ASN A 86 -19.72 12.52 -16.04
N ALA A 87 -19.56 13.84 -16.03
CA ALA A 87 -18.96 14.58 -17.15
C ALA A 87 -17.49 14.22 -17.34
N ILE A 88 -16.75 14.02 -16.24
CA ILE A 88 -15.33 13.61 -16.29
C ILE A 88 -15.18 12.17 -16.80
N PHE A 89 -16.14 11.28 -16.51
CA PHE A 89 -16.11 9.87 -16.86
C PHE A 89 -17.12 9.49 -17.95
N SER A 90 -17.51 10.43 -18.81
CA SER A 90 -18.44 10.20 -19.92
C SER A 90 -18.00 9.04 -20.83
N ASP A 91 -16.68 8.92 -21.05
CA ASP A 91 -16.08 7.74 -21.68
C ASP A 91 -15.17 7.04 -20.66
N SER A 92 -15.55 5.85 -20.20
CA SER A 92 -14.82 5.07 -19.21
C SER A 92 -13.77 4.14 -19.81
N SER A 93 -13.55 4.16 -21.14
CA SER A 93 -12.55 3.33 -21.80
C SER A 93 -11.13 3.58 -21.27
N PRO A 94 -10.37 2.54 -20.92
CA PRO A 94 -8.96 2.66 -20.58
C PRO A 94 -8.12 3.24 -21.71
N LEU A 95 -8.47 2.93 -22.98
CA LEU A 95 -7.79 3.41 -24.17
C LEU A 95 -7.84 4.94 -24.27
N THR A 96 -9.00 5.52 -24.04
CA THR A 96 -9.17 6.99 -24.03
C THR A 96 -8.25 7.67 -23.02
N LEU A 97 -8.07 7.06 -21.85
CA LEU A 97 -7.15 7.62 -20.85
C LEU A 97 -5.70 7.66 -21.34
N TYR A 98 -5.21 6.59 -21.97
CA TYR A 98 -3.83 6.56 -22.49
C TYR A 98 -3.68 7.48 -23.69
N ARG A 99 -4.71 7.57 -24.57
CA ARG A 99 -4.77 8.54 -25.66
C ARG A 99 -4.65 9.96 -25.14
N LEU A 100 -5.45 10.35 -24.16
CA LEU A 100 -5.39 11.70 -23.56
C LEU A 100 -4.02 12.01 -22.96
N ARG A 101 -3.36 11.04 -22.36
CA ARG A 101 -2.01 11.19 -21.81
C ARG A 101 -0.94 11.38 -22.90
N ALA A 102 -1.11 10.76 -24.05
CA ALA A 102 -0.26 10.97 -25.23
C ALA A 102 -0.52 12.32 -25.88
N GLU A 103 -1.78 12.67 -26.11
CA GLU A 103 -2.21 13.91 -26.72
C GLU A 103 -1.87 15.17 -25.89
N ALA A 104 -1.83 15.03 -24.56
CA ALA A 104 -1.46 16.12 -23.65
C ALA A 104 -0.05 16.68 -23.88
N LEU A 105 0.80 15.99 -24.65
CA LEU A 105 2.12 16.47 -25.06
C LEU A 105 2.05 17.45 -26.23
N HIS A 106 0.97 17.40 -27.00
CA HIS A 106 0.86 18.10 -28.29
C HIS A 106 -0.31 19.08 -28.34
N ARG A 107 -1.30 18.95 -27.45
CA ARG A 107 -2.45 19.84 -27.36
C ARG A 107 -2.86 20.14 -25.91
N ASN A 108 -3.55 21.25 -25.73
CA ASN A 108 -4.18 21.55 -24.46
C ASN A 108 -5.41 20.64 -24.26
N LEU A 109 -5.52 20.01 -23.09
CA LEU A 109 -6.67 19.22 -22.70
C LEU A 109 -7.80 20.13 -22.21
N THR A 110 -9.03 19.73 -22.46
CA THR A 110 -10.18 20.33 -21.80
C THR A 110 -10.13 20.06 -20.29
N ALA A 111 -10.87 20.87 -19.51
CA ALA A 111 -10.88 20.70 -18.06
C ALA A 111 -11.33 19.26 -17.64
N GLY A 112 -12.34 18.69 -18.30
CA GLY A 112 -12.80 17.32 -18.03
C GLY A 112 -11.72 16.26 -18.31
N GLU A 113 -11.06 16.37 -19.46
CA GLU A 113 -9.94 15.50 -19.84
C GLU A 113 -8.75 15.61 -18.85
N LEU A 114 -8.40 16.85 -18.47
CA LEU A 114 -7.35 17.09 -17.49
C LEU A 114 -7.66 16.45 -16.14
N PHE A 115 -8.87 16.66 -15.62
CA PHE A 115 -9.25 16.04 -14.34
C PHE A 115 -9.27 14.52 -14.41
N ARG A 116 -9.65 13.94 -15.55
CA ARG A 116 -9.57 12.49 -15.79
C ARG A 116 -8.13 11.98 -15.67
N VAL A 117 -7.18 12.65 -16.29
CA VAL A 117 -5.75 12.32 -16.19
C VAL A 117 -5.23 12.52 -14.76
N CYS A 118 -5.59 13.61 -14.09
CA CYS A 118 -5.22 13.88 -12.70
C CYS A 118 -5.76 12.81 -11.73
N LEU A 119 -6.99 12.35 -11.92
CA LEU A 119 -7.60 11.27 -11.12
C LEU A 119 -6.85 9.94 -11.30
N TYR A 120 -6.38 9.64 -12.50
CA TYR A 120 -5.52 8.48 -12.74
C TYR A 120 -4.19 8.59 -11.98
N PHE A 121 -3.49 9.71 -12.05
CA PHE A 121 -2.25 9.92 -11.30
C PHE A 121 -2.47 9.90 -9.80
N ALA A 122 -3.57 10.46 -9.30
CA ALA A 122 -3.92 10.40 -7.88
C ALA A 122 -4.11 8.95 -7.39
N LYS A 123 -4.60 8.04 -8.26
CA LYS A 123 -4.74 6.61 -8.00
C LYS A 123 -3.40 5.88 -8.01
N LYS A 124 -2.52 6.22 -8.95
CA LYS A 124 -1.24 5.53 -9.22
C LYS A 124 -0.03 6.18 -8.53
N ARG A 125 -0.25 7.20 -7.71
CA ARG A 125 0.81 7.90 -7.00
C ARG A 125 1.66 6.95 -6.17
N GLY A 126 2.96 6.88 -6.47
CA GLY A 126 3.97 6.21 -5.67
C GLY A 126 4.29 6.99 -4.38
N PHE A 127 4.97 6.34 -3.45
CA PHE A 127 5.41 6.94 -2.20
C PHE A 127 6.85 7.46 -2.33
N LEU A 128 7.09 8.69 -1.88
CA LEU A 128 8.38 9.38 -2.09
C LEU A 128 9.55 8.71 -1.34
N SER A 129 9.26 8.07 -0.18
CA SER A 129 10.29 7.39 0.62
C SER A 129 10.92 6.21 -0.12
N ASN A 130 10.14 5.46 -0.90
CA ASN A 130 10.68 4.32 -1.66
C ASN A 130 11.73 4.73 -2.69
N ARG A 131 11.67 5.98 -3.21
CA ARG A 131 12.70 6.50 -4.13
C ARG A 131 14.00 6.85 -3.42
N LYS A 132 13.93 7.33 -2.17
CA LYS A 132 15.12 7.66 -1.37
C LYS A 132 15.78 6.42 -0.79
N GLU A 133 15.01 5.40 -0.41
CA GLU A 133 15.51 4.12 0.07
C GLU A 133 16.10 3.27 -1.08
N ALA A 134 15.48 3.29 -2.26
CA ALA A 134 16.01 2.62 -3.46
C ALA A 134 17.38 3.15 -3.90
N MET A 135 17.76 4.36 -3.51
CA MET A 135 19.10 4.90 -3.73
C MET A 135 20.10 4.52 -2.62
N ARG A 136 19.66 3.98 -1.48
CA ARG A 136 20.50 3.75 -0.30
C ARG A 136 20.86 2.30 -0.01
N GLU A 137 20.04 1.32 -0.39
CA GLU A 137 20.28 -0.10 -0.10
C GLU A 137 19.78 -1.02 -1.21
N THR A 138 20.67 -1.82 -1.77
CA THR A 138 20.39 -2.87 -2.73
C THR A 138 19.91 -4.14 -2.03
N THR A 139 18.67 -4.17 -1.57
CA THR A 139 18.02 -5.46 -1.28
C THR A 139 17.65 -6.16 -2.59
N LYS A 140 17.66 -7.52 -2.59
CA LYS A 140 17.36 -8.30 -3.80
C LYS A 140 16.04 -7.87 -4.51
N GLU A 141 15.01 -7.49 -3.74
CA GLU A 141 13.72 -7.04 -4.28
C GLU A 141 13.80 -5.66 -4.94
N GLN A 142 14.61 -4.75 -4.41
CA GLN A 142 14.84 -3.43 -4.99
C GLN A 142 15.64 -3.52 -6.29
N GLY A 143 16.57 -4.45 -6.39
CA GLY A 143 17.32 -4.73 -7.62
C GLY A 143 16.42 -5.16 -8.78
N VAL A 144 15.36 -5.92 -8.52
CA VAL A 144 14.38 -6.34 -9.53
C VAL A 144 13.57 -5.14 -10.04
N VAL A 145 13.12 -4.26 -9.12
CA VAL A 145 12.36 -3.04 -9.50
C VAL A 145 13.22 -2.08 -10.32
N LEU A 146 14.48 -1.85 -9.93
CA LEU A 146 15.41 -0.97 -10.66
C LEU A 146 15.73 -1.51 -12.06
N LYS A 147 15.95 -2.84 -12.18
CA LYS A 147 16.13 -3.48 -13.48
C LYS A 147 14.89 -3.30 -14.37
N GLY A 148 13.69 -3.53 -13.83
CA GLY A 148 12.45 -3.33 -14.57
C GLY A 148 12.25 -1.88 -15.02
N ILE A 149 12.64 -0.90 -14.22
CA ILE A 149 12.62 0.52 -14.62
C ILE A 149 13.60 0.77 -15.77
N SER A 150 14.85 0.30 -15.67
CA SER A 150 15.87 0.48 -16.72
C SER A 150 15.48 -0.23 -18.04
N GLU A 151 14.90 -1.42 -17.97
CA GLU A 151 14.38 -2.11 -19.16
C GLU A 151 13.21 -1.38 -19.81
N LEU A 152 12.31 -0.80 -18.99
CA LEU A 152 11.21 0.00 -19.49
C LEU A 152 11.71 1.29 -20.15
N GLU A 153 12.69 1.96 -19.57
CA GLU A 153 13.32 3.15 -20.16
C GLU A 153 13.95 2.87 -21.51
N LYS A 154 14.66 1.72 -21.65
CA LYS A 154 15.20 1.27 -22.95
C LYS A 154 14.11 1.06 -23.99
N LYS A 155 13.05 0.32 -23.63
CA LYS A 155 11.91 0.08 -24.53
C LYS A 155 11.20 1.37 -24.95
N MET A 156 11.05 2.33 -24.04
CA MET A 156 10.49 3.65 -24.35
C MET A 156 11.36 4.42 -25.33
N HIS A 157 12.69 4.37 -25.16
CA HIS A 157 13.63 5.01 -26.05
C HIS A 157 13.64 4.38 -27.44
N GLU A 158 13.63 3.05 -27.54
CA GLU A 158 13.53 2.29 -28.80
C GLU A 158 12.23 2.59 -29.55
N ALA A 159 11.12 2.76 -28.82
CA ALA A 159 9.81 3.12 -29.38
C ALA A 159 9.68 4.62 -29.70
N GLY A 160 10.70 5.45 -29.42
CA GLY A 160 10.63 6.91 -29.59
C GLY A 160 9.54 7.60 -28.73
N ALA A 161 9.10 6.95 -27.65
CA ALA A 161 8.02 7.44 -26.83
C ALA A 161 8.53 8.37 -25.71
N PRO A 162 8.20 9.68 -25.73
CA PRO A 162 8.72 10.66 -24.77
C PRO A 162 8.16 10.50 -23.36
N THR A 163 7.06 9.80 -23.21
CA THR A 163 6.41 9.54 -21.92
C THR A 163 5.84 8.14 -21.83
N LEU A 164 5.70 7.65 -20.61
CA LEU A 164 5.06 6.38 -20.33
C LEU A 164 3.59 6.32 -20.85
N GLY A 165 2.91 7.48 -20.91
CA GLY A 165 1.56 7.58 -21.45
C GLY A 165 1.53 7.32 -22.95
N ALA A 166 2.43 7.94 -23.70
CA ALA A 166 2.60 7.76 -25.13
C ALA A 166 3.02 6.31 -25.45
N PHE A 167 3.99 5.77 -24.71
CA PHE A 167 4.45 4.39 -24.87
C PHE A 167 3.33 3.35 -24.71
N TYR A 168 2.55 3.44 -23.65
CA TYR A 168 1.42 2.51 -23.47
C TYR A 168 0.31 2.72 -24.49
N TYR A 169 0.10 3.95 -24.95
CA TYR A 169 -0.87 4.18 -26.02
C TYR A 169 -0.45 3.50 -27.32
N GLN A 170 0.81 3.64 -27.73
CA GLN A 170 1.37 2.95 -28.89
C GLN A 170 1.22 1.41 -28.76
N LEU A 171 1.66 0.83 -27.65
CA LEU A 171 1.54 -0.62 -27.41
C LEU A 171 0.10 -1.13 -27.51
N ILE A 172 -0.87 -0.35 -27.01
CA ILE A 172 -2.27 -0.72 -27.08
C ILE A 172 -2.77 -0.63 -28.53
N CYS A 173 -2.42 0.43 -29.27
CA CYS A 173 -2.79 0.58 -30.67
C CYS A 173 -2.22 -0.57 -31.51
N ASP A 174 -0.96 -0.91 -31.33
CA ASP A 174 -0.30 -2.01 -32.06
C ASP A 174 -0.96 -3.36 -31.77
N HIS A 175 -1.36 -3.62 -30.53
CA HIS A 175 -2.04 -4.84 -30.14
C HIS A 175 -3.46 -4.97 -30.70
N TYR A 176 -4.18 -3.87 -30.91
CA TYR A 176 -5.53 -3.88 -31.47
C TYR A 176 -5.55 -3.68 -33.00
N ALA A 177 -4.40 -3.35 -33.63
CA ALA A 177 -4.28 -3.20 -35.07
C ALA A 177 -3.88 -4.52 -35.79
N GLY A 178 -3.46 -5.56 -35.08
CA GLY A 178 -3.18 -6.89 -35.55
C GLY A 178 -4.25 -7.90 -35.16
#